data_b3d6269592ed1f942573b486b28d40e0
#
_entry.id   b3d6269592ed1f942573b486b28d40e0
#
_cell.length_a   1.000
_cell.length_b   1.000
_cell.length_c   1.000
_cell.angle_alpha   90.00
_cell.angle_beta   90.00
_cell.angle_gamma   90.00
#
_symmetry.space_group_name_H-M   'P 1'
#
loop_
_entity.id
_entity.type
_entity.pdbx_description
1 polymer ?
#
loop_
_entity_poly.entity_id
_entity_poly.type
_entity_poly.pdbx_seq_one_letter_code
_entity_poly.pdbx_strand_id
1 'polypeptide(L)'
;YTRRYTLSLHDALPIWLNIALPKGRLGDKAYGLLAAAGYEANENYNETRKLVVENPEAGVRYFLVKPSDVAIYVEHGAADIGIVGKDILTESGADVYELLDTGMGKCRMCVAGPRNFVDDESRALRVATKFVNIARAHYESIGRDIDIIKLNGSIELAPILGLSDVIVDIVETGTTLKENNLTVLEEFMPISARFIANKASYKFKYAQLTELLNKMKEALAK
;
A
#
# COMPACT_ATOMS: atom_id res chain seq x y z
N TYR A 1 39.64 15.91 -38.77
CA TYR A 1 38.41 16.67 -38.44
C TYR A 1 37.67 15.90 -37.35
N THR A 2 37.95 16.23 -36.08
CA THR A 2 37.28 15.68 -34.91
C THR A 2 36.09 16.57 -34.61
N ARG A 3 34.85 16.14 -34.98
CA ARG A 3 33.64 16.81 -34.50
C ARG A 3 33.52 16.57 -33.00
N ARG A 4 33.75 17.60 -32.21
CA ARG A 4 33.36 17.64 -30.80
C ARG A 4 31.82 17.76 -30.74
N TYR A 5 31.14 16.69 -30.36
CA TYR A 5 29.76 16.76 -29.98
C TYR A 5 29.70 17.36 -28.56
N THR A 6 29.44 18.67 -28.48
CA THR A 6 28.99 19.29 -27.23
C THR A 6 27.52 18.87 -27.04
N LEU A 7 27.29 17.90 -26.19
CA LEU A 7 25.94 17.62 -25.69
C LEU A 7 25.49 18.90 -24.95
N SER A 8 24.48 19.57 -25.49
CA SER A 8 23.77 20.65 -24.81
C SER A 8 23.11 20.06 -23.56
N LEU A 9 23.13 20.78 -22.45
CA LEU A 9 22.36 20.44 -21.24
C LEU A 9 20.85 20.27 -21.53
N HIS A 10 20.37 20.74 -22.70
CA HIS A 10 18.99 20.56 -23.19
C HIS A 10 18.72 19.19 -23.82
N ASP A 11 19.78 18.42 -24.14
CA ASP A 11 19.66 17.07 -24.72
C ASP A 11 19.73 15.96 -23.66
N ALA A 12 19.82 16.30 -22.37
CA ALA A 12 19.67 15.33 -21.31
C ALA A 12 18.23 14.79 -21.35
N LEU A 13 18.08 13.49 -21.56
CA LEU A 13 16.78 12.81 -21.45
C LEU A 13 16.13 13.21 -20.12
N PRO A 14 14.85 13.56 -20.12
CA PRO A 14 14.18 13.94 -18.88
C PRO A 14 14.36 12.84 -17.85
N ILE A 15 14.88 13.19 -16.67
CA ILE A 15 14.99 12.23 -15.55
C ILE A 15 13.58 11.99 -15.05
N TRP A 16 12.94 10.93 -15.55
CA TRP A 16 11.60 10.55 -15.17
C TRP A 16 11.53 10.15 -13.69
N LEU A 17 10.55 10.69 -12.99
CA LEU A 17 10.12 10.16 -11.71
C LEU A 17 9.02 9.13 -11.96
N ASN A 18 9.36 7.87 -11.75
CA ASN A 18 8.47 6.73 -11.94
C ASN A 18 7.67 6.48 -10.65
N ILE A 19 6.35 6.55 -10.73
CA ILE A 19 5.44 6.50 -9.57
C ILE A 19 4.48 5.32 -9.71
N ALA A 20 4.52 4.37 -8.77
CA ALA A 20 3.54 3.29 -8.69
C ALA A 20 2.33 3.72 -7.86
N LEU A 21 1.14 3.71 -8.45
CA LEU A 21 -0.12 3.98 -7.77
C LEU A 21 -1.06 2.78 -7.79
N PRO A 22 -1.75 2.52 -6.67
CA PRO A 22 -2.76 1.46 -6.62
C PRO A 22 -3.99 1.87 -7.43
N LYS A 23 -4.60 0.93 -8.15
CA LYS A 23 -5.92 1.16 -8.74
C LYS A 23 -6.99 1.26 -7.65
N GLY A 24 -8.00 2.11 -7.86
CA GLY A 24 -9.16 2.29 -6.98
C GLY A 24 -9.04 3.48 -6.03
N ARG A 25 -9.95 3.58 -5.06
CA ARG A 25 -10.16 4.75 -4.18
C ARG A 25 -8.89 5.34 -3.56
N LEU A 26 -7.94 4.49 -3.14
CA LEU A 26 -6.68 4.96 -2.58
C LEU A 26 -5.81 5.62 -3.64
N GLY A 27 -5.75 5.03 -4.85
CA GLY A 27 -5.01 5.58 -5.97
C GLY A 27 -5.53 6.95 -6.40
N ASP A 28 -6.85 7.12 -6.44
CA ASP A 28 -7.49 8.40 -6.80
C ASP A 28 -7.10 9.49 -5.80
N LYS A 29 -7.15 9.19 -4.50
CA LYS A 29 -6.71 10.12 -3.44
C LYS A 29 -5.21 10.41 -3.52
N ALA A 30 -4.40 9.38 -3.76
CA ALA A 30 -2.95 9.50 -3.87
C ALA A 30 -2.55 10.35 -5.09
N TYR A 31 -3.22 10.14 -6.23
CA TYR A 31 -3.03 10.96 -7.41
C TYR A 31 -3.40 12.42 -7.16
N GLY A 32 -4.55 12.69 -6.52
CA GLY A 32 -4.95 14.06 -6.16
C GLY A 32 -3.92 14.77 -5.27
N LEU A 33 -3.30 14.06 -4.33
CA LEU A 33 -2.23 14.60 -3.49
C LEU A 33 -0.97 14.94 -4.31
N LEU A 34 -0.58 14.06 -5.24
CA LEU A 34 0.59 14.27 -6.10
C LEU A 34 0.33 15.40 -7.12
N ALA A 35 -0.87 15.49 -7.69
CA ALA A 35 -1.28 16.57 -8.58
C ALA A 35 -1.25 17.93 -7.84
N ALA A 36 -1.76 18.00 -6.61
CA ALA A 36 -1.68 19.18 -5.76
C ALA A 36 -0.24 19.59 -5.43
N ALA A 37 0.70 18.63 -5.41
CA ALA A 37 2.12 18.87 -5.26
C ALA A 37 2.83 19.30 -6.58
N GLY A 38 2.09 19.43 -7.70
CA GLY A 38 2.61 19.85 -9.01
C GLY A 38 3.08 18.71 -9.91
N TYR A 39 2.69 17.48 -9.62
CA TYR A 39 3.04 16.29 -10.40
C TYR A 39 1.80 15.71 -11.10
N GLU A 40 1.05 16.55 -11.79
CA GLU A 40 -0.15 16.14 -12.53
C GLU A 40 0.22 15.40 -13.83
N ALA A 41 -0.60 14.42 -14.24
CA ALA A 41 -0.46 13.75 -15.53
C ALA A 41 -1.15 14.56 -16.63
N ASN A 42 -0.67 14.47 -17.88
CA ASN A 42 -1.25 15.18 -19.02
C ASN A 42 -2.59 14.57 -19.50
N GLU A 43 -2.89 13.33 -19.10
CA GLU A 43 -4.12 12.63 -19.48
C GLU A 43 -5.00 12.45 -18.25
N ASN A 44 -6.32 12.38 -18.48
CA ASN A 44 -7.26 12.09 -17.41
C ASN A 44 -6.98 10.67 -16.86
N TYR A 45 -6.35 10.62 -15.71
CA TYR A 45 -5.95 9.43 -14.99
C TYR A 45 -7.11 8.43 -14.81
N ASN A 46 -8.33 8.91 -14.59
CA ASN A 46 -9.49 8.09 -14.29
C ASN A 46 -10.23 7.55 -15.54
N GLU A 47 -10.01 8.13 -16.71
CA GLU A 47 -10.72 7.77 -17.93
C GLU A 47 -9.90 6.89 -18.89
N THR A 48 -8.60 6.77 -18.63
CA THR A 48 -7.71 6.01 -19.51
C THR A 48 -7.66 4.52 -19.14
N ARG A 49 -7.60 3.66 -20.16
CA ARG A 49 -7.26 2.23 -19.98
C ARG A 49 -5.76 1.97 -20.02
N LYS A 50 -4.96 3.01 -20.22
CA LYS A 50 -3.49 2.89 -20.22
C LYS A 50 -3.02 2.46 -18.84
N LEU A 51 -1.99 1.62 -18.81
CA LEU A 51 -1.32 1.21 -17.56
C LEU A 51 -0.19 2.17 -17.18
N VAL A 52 0.22 3.01 -18.13
CA VAL A 52 1.26 4.03 -17.97
C VAL A 52 0.70 5.36 -18.45
N VAL A 53 0.79 6.37 -17.62
CA VAL A 53 0.37 7.75 -17.91
C VAL A 53 1.54 8.68 -17.62
N GLU A 54 1.81 9.61 -18.53
CA GLU A 54 3.02 10.44 -18.51
C GLU A 54 2.71 11.93 -18.54
N ASN A 55 3.59 12.71 -17.94
CA ASN A 55 3.69 14.14 -18.16
C ASN A 55 5.18 14.53 -18.36
N PRO A 56 5.64 14.70 -19.60
CA PRO A 56 7.02 15.09 -19.90
C PRO A 56 7.42 16.43 -19.31
N GLU A 57 6.49 17.40 -19.21
CA GLU A 57 6.76 18.72 -18.66
C GLU A 57 7.02 18.68 -17.16
N ALA A 58 6.26 17.87 -16.42
CA ALA A 58 6.47 17.62 -15.01
C ALA A 58 7.56 16.54 -14.76
N GLY A 59 8.03 15.85 -15.78
CA GLY A 59 9.02 14.78 -15.67
C GLY A 59 8.52 13.56 -14.90
N VAL A 60 7.21 13.24 -14.98
CA VAL A 60 6.61 12.14 -14.20
C VAL A 60 5.96 11.09 -15.08
N ARG A 61 6.03 9.85 -14.60
CA ARG A 61 5.40 8.68 -15.20
C ARG A 61 4.70 7.86 -14.12
N TYR A 62 3.41 7.64 -14.29
CA TYR A 62 2.57 6.86 -13.37
C TYR A 62 2.35 5.45 -13.88
N PHE A 63 2.50 4.46 -13.02
CA PHE A 63 2.12 3.06 -13.25
C PHE A 63 0.91 2.70 -12.41
N LEU A 64 -0.17 2.26 -13.09
CA LEU A 64 -1.42 1.88 -12.45
C LEU A 64 -1.45 0.37 -12.19
N VAL A 65 -1.14 -0.01 -10.97
CA VAL A 65 -0.96 -1.42 -10.59
C VAL A 65 -2.00 -1.88 -9.57
N LYS A 66 -2.08 -3.18 -9.29
CA LYS A 66 -2.87 -3.67 -8.17
C LYS A 66 -2.27 -3.16 -6.85
N PRO A 67 -3.09 -2.87 -5.81
CA PRO A 67 -2.58 -2.43 -4.51
C PRO A 67 -1.49 -3.34 -3.93
N SER A 68 -1.64 -4.67 -4.07
CA SER A 68 -0.66 -5.66 -3.62
C SER A 68 0.71 -5.55 -4.29
N ASP A 69 0.77 -4.95 -5.47
CA ASP A 69 1.97 -4.98 -6.30
C ASP A 69 2.80 -3.70 -6.18
N VAL A 70 2.23 -2.62 -5.62
CA VAL A 70 2.91 -1.30 -5.52
C VAL A 70 4.27 -1.43 -4.84
N ALA A 71 4.34 -2.08 -3.69
CA ALA A 71 5.58 -2.24 -2.93
C ALA A 71 6.65 -3.01 -3.74
N ILE A 72 6.24 -4.04 -4.48
CA ILE A 72 7.11 -4.86 -5.34
C ILE A 72 7.72 -4.02 -6.48
N TYR A 73 6.90 -3.19 -7.16
CA TYR A 73 7.41 -2.31 -8.22
C TYR A 73 8.42 -1.28 -7.70
N VAL A 74 8.22 -0.79 -6.48
CA VAL A 74 9.15 0.15 -5.83
C VAL A 74 10.41 -0.58 -5.37
N GLU A 75 10.29 -1.72 -4.70
CA GLU A 75 11.43 -2.51 -4.23
C GLU A 75 12.40 -2.88 -5.35
N HIS A 76 11.85 -3.34 -6.49
CA HIS A 76 12.65 -3.75 -7.66
C HIS A 76 13.09 -2.58 -8.55
N GLY A 77 12.80 -1.33 -8.19
CA GLY A 77 13.24 -0.14 -8.90
C GLY A 77 12.55 0.12 -10.26
N ALA A 78 11.46 -0.60 -10.57
CA ALA A 78 10.61 -0.29 -11.71
C ALA A 78 9.85 1.03 -11.48
N ALA A 79 9.51 1.32 -10.23
CA ALA A 79 9.08 2.63 -9.77
C ALA A 79 10.08 3.21 -8.77
N ASP A 80 10.29 4.53 -8.80
CA ASP A 80 11.13 5.24 -7.85
C ASP A 80 10.43 5.39 -6.50
N ILE A 81 9.12 5.63 -6.55
CA ILE A 81 8.25 5.86 -5.41
C ILE A 81 6.88 5.19 -5.61
N GLY A 82 6.14 5.08 -4.52
CA GLY A 82 4.76 4.60 -4.55
C GLY A 82 3.96 5.06 -3.33
N ILE A 83 2.64 4.92 -3.42
CA ILE A 83 1.75 5.08 -2.27
C ILE A 83 0.99 3.77 -2.08
N VAL A 84 1.09 3.20 -0.88
CA VAL A 84 0.60 1.85 -0.56
C VAL A 84 0.06 1.80 0.86
N GLY A 85 -0.93 0.96 1.13
CA GLY A 85 -1.42 0.73 2.48
C GLY A 85 -0.35 0.08 3.38
N LYS A 86 -0.32 0.47 4.66
CA LYS A 86 0.61 -0.11 5.64
C LYS A 86 0.43 -1.63 5.79
N ASP A 87 -0.80 -2.13 5.60
CA ASP A 87 -1.13 -3.55 5.57
C ASP A 87 -0.35 -4.31 4.49
N ILE A 88 -0.37 -3.80 3.25
CA ILE A 88 0.36 -4.41 2.13
C ILE A 88 1.87 -4.32 2.34
N LEU A 89 2.36 -3.17 2.81
CA LEU A 89 3.78 -2.97 3.07
C LEU A 89 4.30 -3.93 4.15
N THR A 90 3.53 -4.09 5.24
CA THR A 90 3.89 -5.00 6.33
C THR A 90 3.78 -6.46 5.91
N GLU A 91 2.70 -6.83 5.17
CA GLU A 91 2.51 -8.21 4.69
C GLU A 91 3.59 -8.63 3.69
N SER A 92 4.00 -7.73 2.78
CA SER A 92 5.03 -8.04 1.79
C SER A 92 6.44 -8.09 2.37
N GLY A 93 6.71 -7.35 3.44
CA GLY A 93 8.06 -7.18 3.99
C GLY A 93 9.03 -6.50 3.02
N ALA A 94 8.53 -5.71 2.06
CA ALA A 94 9.33 -5.10 1.00
C ALA A 94 10.45 -4.20 1.55
N ASP A 95 11.66 -4.33 0.98
CA ASP A 95 12.85 -3.58 1.38
C ASP A 95 12.91 -2.18 0.74
N VAL A 96 12.06 -1.27 1.23
CA VAL A 96 11.90 0.11 0.74
C VAL A 96 12.06 1.12 1.88
N TYR A 97 12.23 2.40 1.54
CA TYR A 97 12.09 3.48 2.54
C TYR A 97 10.63 3.88 2.68
N GLU A 98 10.13 3.89 3.92
CA GLU A 98 8.85 4.48 4.30
C GLU A 98 9.12 5.94 4.71
N LEU A 99 8.71 6.90 3.88
CA LEU A 99 9.09 8.31 4.02
C LEU A 99 8.02 9.17 4.70
N LEU A 100 6.73 8.83 4.52
CA LEU A 100 5.63 9.61 5.05
C LEU A 100 4.40 8.75 5.30
N ASP A 101 3.77 8.95 6.46
CA ASP A 101 2.39 8.56 6.69
C ASP A 101 1.47 9.64 6.11
N THR A 102 0.73 9.30 5.07
CA THR A 102 -0.16 10.27 4.41
C THR A 102 -1.47 10.49 5.16
N GLY A 103 -1.78 9.64 6.14
CA GLY A 103 -3.06 9.65 6.86
C GLY A 103 -4.27 9.29 6.02
N MET A 104 -4.09 8.91 4.74
CA MET A 104 -5.17 8.50 3.85
C MET A 104 -5.55 7.03 4.08
N GLY A 105 -6.82 6.70 3.79
CA GLY A 105 -7.30 5.31 3.84
C GLY A 105 -7.18 4.68 5.22
N LYS A 106 -7.44 5.45 6.28
CA LYS A 106 -7.37 4.95 7.67
C LYS A 106 -8.31 3.78 7.87
N CYS A 107 -7.76 2.69 8.36
CA CYS A 107 -8.46 1.50 8.81
C CYS A 107 -7.62 0.81 9.89
N ARG A 108 -7.99 -0.39 10.30
CA ARG A 108 -7.27 -1.13 11.33
C ARG A 108 -7.23 -2.61 11.02
N MET A 109 -6.16 -3.28 11.39
CA MET A 109 -6.07 -4.73 11.36
C MET A 109 -6.69 -5.28 12.64
N CYS A 110 -7.60 -6.21 12.47
CA CYS A 110 -8.39 -6.77 13.57
C CYS A 110 -8.39 -8.29 13.53
N VAL A 111 -8.53 -8.88 14.71
CA VAL A 111 -9.08 -10.23 14.86
C VAL A 111 -10.59 -10.08 14.95
N ALA A 112 -11.33 -10.83 14.15
CA ALA A 112 -12.80 -10.85 14.19
C ALA A 112 -13.32 -12.30 14.17
N GLY A 113 -14.49 -12.49 14.74
CA GLY A 113 -15.11 -13.82 14.84
C GLY A 113 -16.55 -13.75 15.31
N PRO A 114 -17.20 -14.90 15.58
CA PRO A 114 -18.54 -14.96 16.16
C PRO A 114 -18.60 -14.20 17.49
N ARG A 115 -19.74 -13.55 17.80
CA ARG A 115 -19.91 -12.76 19.03
C ARG A 115 -19.71 -13.55 20.32
N ASN A 116 -20.01 -14.84 20.29
CA ASN A 116 -19.87 -15.76 21.41
C ASN A 116 -18.61 -16.62 21.31
N PHE A 117 -17.63 -16.17 20.53
CA PHE A 117 -16.35 -16.88 20.42
C PHE A 117 -15.66 -16.94 21.78
N VAL A 118 -15.21 -18.14 22.15
CA VAL A 118 -14.35 -18.41 23.30
C VAL A 118 -13.14 -19.17 22.77
N ASP A 119 -11.95 -18.67 23.06
CA ASP A 119 -10.71 -19.33 22.62
C ASP A 119 -10.49 -20.61 23.43
N ASP A 120 -10.26 -21.69 22.71
CA ASP A 120 -9.85 -22.99 23.28
C ASP A 120 -8.34 -23.14 23.14
N GLU A 121 -7.62 -22.72 24.17
CA GLU A 121 -6.16 -22.76 24.21
C GLU A 121 -5.57 -24.18 24.23
N SER A 122 -6.40 -25.22 24.35
CA SER A 122 -5.92 -26.62 24.31
C SER A 122 -5.52 -27.08 22.91
N ARG A 123 -5.83 -26.31 21.86
CA ARG A 123 -5.53 -26.59 20.46
C ARG A 123 -5.06 -25.37 19.72
N ALA A 124 -4.45 -25.53 18.55
CA ALA A 124 -4.14 -24.41 17.66
C ALA A 124 -5.42 -23.70 17.21
N LEU A 125 -5.38 -22.36 17.25
CA LEU A 125 -6.48 -21.51 16.79
C LEU A 125 -6.48 -21.44 15.26
N ARG A 126 -7.57 -21.78 14.59
CA ARG A 126 -7.70 -21.70 13.14
C ARG A 126 -8.02 -20.27 12.73
N VAL A 127 -7.10 -19.66 11.99
CA VAL A 127 -7.16 -18.25 11.57
C VAL A 127 -7.24 -18.15 10.05
N ALA A 128 -8.35 -17.67 9.51
CA ALA A 128 -8.43 -17.37 8.07
C ALA A 128 -8.02 -15.92 7.79
N THR A 129 -7.15 -15.73 6.80
CA THR A 129 -6.64 -14.41 6.45
C THR A 129 -6.01 -14.37 5.06
N LYS A 130 -5.95 -13.20 4.46
CA LYS A 130 -5.06 -12.91 3.32
C LYS A 130 -3.70 -12.36 3.78
N PHE A 131 -3.59 -11.93 5.04
CA PHE A 131 -2.42 -11.30 5.66
C PHE A 131 -1.67 -12.30 6.56
N VAL A 132 -1.06 -13.30 5.91
CA VAL A 132 -0.43 -14.45 6.58
C VAL A 132 0.72 -14.03 7.50
N ASN A 133 1.57 -13.12 7.01
CA ASN A 133 2.75 -12.68 7.75
C ASN A 133 2.38 -11.78 8.93
N ILE A 134 1.39 -10.91 8.73
CA ILE A 134 0.87 -10.05 9.81
C ILE A 134 0.21 -10.91 10.89
N ALA A 135 -0.65 -11.85 10.51
CA ALA A 135 -1.33 -12.74 11.45
C ALA A 135 -0.31 -13.57 12.25
N ARG A 136 0.67 -14.17 11.56
CA ARG A 136 1.73 -14.94 12.22
C ARG A 136 2.49 -14.10 13.24
N ALA A 137 2.98 -12.93 12.84
CA ALA A 137 3.74 -12.05 13.73
C ALA A 137 2.92 -11.60 14.95
N HIS A 138 1.63 -11.33 14.77
CA HIS A 138 0.73 -10.98 15.87
C HIS A 138 0.62 -12.11 16.89
N TYR A 139 0.25 -13.31 16.45
CA TYR A 139 0.04 -14.45 17.34
C TYR A 139 1.34 -14.98 17.96
N GLU A 140 2.46 -14.93 17.23
CA GLU A 140 3.79 -15.21 17.78
C GLU A 140 4.15 -14.24 18.92
N SER A 141 3.79 -12.96 18.80
CA SER A 141 4.07 -11.94 19.82
C SER A 141 3.37 -12.18 21.15
N ILE A 142 2.23 -12.87 21.13
CA ILE A 142 1.44 -13.21 22.31
C ILE A 142 1.57 -14.69 22.71
N GLY A 143 2.41 -15.46 22.01
CA GLY A 143 2.69 -16.86 22.33
C GLY A 143 1.52 -17.81 22.04
N ARG A 144 0.61 -17.46 21.12
CA ARG A 144 -0.56 -18.28 20.76
C ARG A 144 -0.32 -19.11 19.50
N ASP A 145 -0.43 -20.43 19.62
CA ASP A 145 -0.33 -21.33 18.46
C ASP A 145 -1.53 -21.20 17.53
N ILE A 146 -1.27 -21.07 16.23
CA ILE A 146 -2.28 -20.89 15.20
C ILE A 146 -2.10 -21.83 14.02
N ASP A 147 -3.22 -22.17 13.37
CA ASP A 147 -3.28 -22.81 12.06
C ASP A 147 -3.85 -21.81 11.04
N ILE A 148 -2.99 -21.38 10.11
CA ILE A 148 -3.34 -20.33 9.15
C ILE A 148 -3.98 -20.92 7.90
N ILE A 149 -5.19 -20.46 7.59
CA ILE A 149 -5.91 -20.75 6.37
C ILE A 149 -5.86 -19.53 5.46
N LYS A 150 -4.98 -19.58 4.45
CA LYS A 150 -4.82 -18.48 3.50
C LYS A 150 -6.00 -18.40 2.54
N LEU A 151 -6.69 -17.26 2.54
CA LEU A 151 -7.74 -16.92 1.59
C LEU A 151 -7.38 -15.64 0.84
N ASN A 152 -8.02 -15.40 -0.32
CA ASN A 152 -7.75 -14.20 -1.14
C ASN A 152 -8.88 -13.16 -1.11
N GLY A 153 -10.05 -13.52 -0.58
CA GLY A 153 -11.21 -12.62 -0.44
C GLY A 153 -12.39 -13.33 0.21
N SER A 154 -13.44 -12.60 0.54
CA SER A 154 -14.63 -13.06 1.27
C SER A 154 -14.25 -13.86 2.53
N ILE A 155 -13.31 -13.33 3.29
CA ILE A 155 -12.66 -14.02 4.42
C ILE A 155 -13.68 -14.29 5.52
N GLU A 156 -14.72 -13.47 5.64
CA GLU A 156 -15.81 -13.57 6.59
C GLU A 156 -16.60 -14.88 6.46
N LEU A 157 -16.57 -15.52 5.29
CA LEU A 157 -17.22 -16.83 5.07
C LEU A 157 -16.56 -17.96 5.87
N ALA A 158 -15.27 -17.84 6.17
CA ALA A 158 -14.53 -18.92 6.82
C ALA A 158 -15.10 -19.29 8.21
N PRO A 159 -15.30 -18.36 9.17
CA PRO A 159 -15.91 -18.70 10.44
C PRO A 159 -17.41 -19.08 10.31
N ILE A 160 -18.14 -18.49 9.36
CA ILE A 160 -19.56 -18.83 9.14
C ILE A 160 -19.73 -20.28 8.72
N LEU A 161 -18.82 -20.78 7.89
CA LEU A 161 -18.83 -22.15 7.40
C LEU A 161 -18.04 -23.13 8.27
N GLY A 162 -17.50 -22.69 9.42
CA GLY A 162 -16.73 -23.52 10.33
C GLY A 162 -15.32 -23.89 9.82
N LEU A 163 -14.84 -23.22 8.76
CA LEU A 163 -13.50 -23.44 8.22
C LEU A 163 -12.42 -22.88 9.16
N SER A 164 -12.67 -21.73 9.79
CA SER A 164 -11.80 -21.14 10.80
C SER A 164 -12.58 -20.77 12.06
N ASP A 165 -11.87 -20.51 13.14
CA ASP A 165 -12.45 -20.05 14.40
C ASP A 165 -12.60 -18.52 14.38
N VAL A 166 -11.58 -17.82 13.86
CA VAL A 166 -11.52 -16.38 13.70
C VAL A 166 -10.92 -16.00 12.36
N ILE A 167 -10.97 -14.71 12.05
CA ILE A 167 -10.30 -14.10 10.89
C ILE A 167 -9.35 -13.00 11.35
N VAL A 168 -8.30 -12.75 10.56
CA VAL A 168 -7.49 -11.54 10.64
C VAL A 168 -7.68 -10.77 9.34
N ASP A 169 -8.30 -9.60 9.42
CA ASP A 169 -8.54 -8.75 8.25
C ASP A 169 -8.61 -7.26 8.63
N ILE A 170 -8.57 -6.42 7.59
CA ILE A 170 -8.74 -4.97 7.74
C ILE A 170 -10.21 -4.61 7.97
N VAL A 171 -10.43 -3.71 8.90
CA VAL A 171 -11.76 -3.18 9.22
C VAL A 171 -11.72 -1.66 9.10
N GLU A 172 -12.55 -1.12 8.21
CA GLU A 172 -12.79 0.32 8.07
C GLU A 172 -13.99 0.73 8.95
N THR A 173 -15.20 0.31 8.60
CA THR A 173 -16.44 0.63 9.33
C THR A 173 -16.99 -0.54 10.16
N GLY A 174 -16.60 -1.77 9.80
CA GLY A 174 -17.13 -2.99 10.43
C GLY A 174 -18.52 -3.42 9.95
N THR A 175 -19.08 -2.76 8.95
CA THR A 175 -20.42 -3.09 8.42
C THR A 175 -20.50 -4.51 7.90
N THR A 176 -19.53 -4.97 7.10
CA THR A 176 -19.50 -6.34 6.57
C THR A 176 -19.49 -7.38 7.68
N LEU A 177 -18.68 -7.18 8.73
CA LEU A 177 -18.66 -8.08 9.88
C LEU A 177 -20.03 -8.16 10.55
N LYS A 178 -20.65 -7.00 10.80
CA LYS A 178 -21.95 -6.92 11.48
C LYS A 178 -23.07 -7.59 10.68
N GLU A 179 -23.10 -7.40 9.35
CA GLU A 179 -24.07 -8.05 8.47
C GLU A 179 -23.92 -9.57 8.42
N ASN A 180 -22.72 -10.09 8.70
CA ASN A 180 -22.42 -11.50 8.74
C ASN A 180 -22.36 -12.10 10.17
N ASN A 181 -22.94 -11.41 11.17
CA ASN A 181 -22.98 -11.83 12.57
C ASN A 181 -21.59 -12.03 13.21
N LEU A 182 -20.58 -11.37 12.68
CA LEU A 182 -19.24 -11.32 13.23
C LEU A 182 -19.03 -10.00 14.00
N THR A 183 -18.04 -10.02 14.88
CA THR A 183 -17.64 -8.84 15.65
C THR A 183 -16.13 -8.74 15.70
N VAL A 184 -15.62 -7.51 15.86
CA VAL A 184 -14.22 -7.29 16.20
C VAL A 184 -13.98 -7.82 17.62
N LEU A 185 -13.04 -8.71 17.77
CA LEU A 185 -12.59 -9.28 19.05
C LEU A 185 -11.39 -8.50 19.58
N GLU A 186 -10.49 -8.10 18.66
CA GLU A 186 -9.27 -7.36 18.99
C GLU A 186 -8.89 -6.43 17.83
N GLU A 187 -8.38 -5.23 18.15
CA GLU A 187 -7.73 -4.30 17.21
C GLU A 187 -6.26 -4.19 17.57
N PHE A 188 -5.34 -4.58 16.68
CA PHE A 188 -3.93 -4.65 17.05
C PHE A 188 -2.96 -3.82 16.18
N MET A 189 -3.39 -3.34 14.99
CA MET A 189 -2.52 -2.53 14.14
C MET A 189 -3.31 -1.43 13.42
N PRO A 190 -2.99 -0.14 13.65
CA PRO A 190 -3.55 0.96 12.86
C PRO A 190 -2.94 0.95 11.45
N ILE A 191 -3.76 1.25 10.45
CA ILE A 191 -3.38 1.25 9.04
C ILE A 191 -3.71 2.61 8.43
N SER A 192 -2.78 3.12 7.63
CA SER A 192 -2.96 4.25 6.71
C SER A 192 -2.01 4.09 5.53
N ALA A 193 -2.21 4.88 4.47
CA ALA A 193 -1.35 4.82 3.31
C ALA A 193 0.02 5.46 3.58
N ARG A 194 1.06 4.81 3.06
CA ARG A 194 2.46 5.21 3.20
C ARG A 194 3.02 5.65 1.85
N PHE A 195 3.75 6.76 1.87
CA PHE A 195 4.61 7.15 0.77
C PHE A 195 5.94 6.42 0.93
N ILE A 196 6.29 5.60 -0.06
CA ILE A 196 7.47 4.75 -0.05
C ILE A 196 8.40 5.08 -1.19
N ALA A 197 9.70 4.80 -1.04
CA ALA A 197 10.70 5.00 -2.08
C ALA A 197 11.65 3.81 -2.19
N ASN A 198 12.07 3.53 -3.43
CA ASN A 198 13.18 2.64 -3.70
C ASN A 198 14.48 3.20 -3.10
N LYS A 199 15.26 2.37 -2.43
CA LYS A 199 16.48 2.79 -1.71
C LYS A 199 17.56 3.37 -2.62
N ALA A 200 17.73 2.84 -3.82
CA ALA A 200 18.69 3.36 -4.80
C ALA A 200 18.18 4.68 -5.39
N SER A 201 16.93 4.71 -5.85
CA SER A 201 16.30 5.93 -6.39
C SER A 201 16.31 7.07 -5.38
N TYR A 202 16.07 6.79 -4.09
CA TYR A 202 16.16 7.80 -3.04
C TYR A 202 17.52 8.47 -2.96
N LYS A 203 18.60 7.71 -3.15
CA LYS A 203 19.97 8.26 -3.16
C LYS A 203 20.23 9.10 -4.42
N PHE A 204 19.87 8.57 -5.60
CA PHE A 204 20.18 9.22 -6.88
C PHE A 204 19.28 10.42 -7.19
N LYS A 205 18.03 10.43 -6.70
CA LYS A 205 17.02 11.47 -6.92
C LYS A 205 16.68 12.23 -5.62
N TYR A 206 17.60 12.28 -4.68
CA TYR A 206 17.38 12.80 -3.33
C TYR A 206 16.75 14.20 -3.32
N ALA A 207 17.29 15.14 -4.10
CA ALA A 207 16.78 16.51 -4.16
C ALA A 207 15.31 16.54 -4.67
N GLN A 208 15.03 15.84 -5.76
CA GLN A 208 13.68 15.75 -6.35
C GLN A 208 12.68 15.11 -5.39
N LEU A 209 13.06 14.00 -4.73
CA LEU A 209 12.19 13.31 -3.79
C LEU A 209 11.96 14.09 -2.50
N THR A 210 12.96 14.86 -2.04
CA THR A 210 12.83 15.75 -0.88
C THR A 210 11.90 16.92 -1.18
N GLU A 211 12.00 17.51 -2.36
CA GLU A 211 11.07 18.57 -2.80
C GLU A 211 9.64 18.05 -2.87
N LEU A 212 9.41 16.91 -3.53
CA LEU A 212 8.10 16.28 -3.60
C LEU A 212 7.54 16.01 -2.20
N LEU A 213 8.35 15.41 -1.31
CA LEU A 213 7.94 15.09 0.06
C LEU A 213 7.49 16.33 0.83
N ASN A 214 8.20 17.46 0.68
CA ASN A 214 7.82 18.73 1.32
C ASN A 214 6.50 19.28 0.77
N LYS A 215 6.33 19.28 -0.55
CA LYS A 215 5.07 19.69 -1.21
C LYS A 215 3.88 18.81 -0.78
N MET A 216 4.10 17.50 -0.66
CA MET A 216 3.06 16.59 -0.16
C MET A 216 2.68 16.89 1.29
N LYS A 217 3.65 17.16 2.17
CA LYS A 217 3.39 17.56 3.56
C LYS A 217 2.59 18.86 3.64
N GLU A 218 2.92 19.85 2.82
CA GLU A 218 2.16 21.11 2.73
C GLU A 218 0.73 20.90 2.23
N ALA A 219 0.54 20.01 1.25
CA ALA A 219 -0.79 19.67 0.73
C ALA A 219 -1.64 18.91 1.75
N LEU A 220 -1.04 18.04 2.58
CA LEU A 220 -1.72 17.31 3.64
C LEU A 220 -2.08 18.17 4.86
N ALA A 221 -1.42 19.32 5.05
CA ALA A 221 -1.67 20.23 6.17
C ALA A 221 -2.85 21.21 5.92
N LYS A 222 -3.34 21.27 4.69
CA LYS A 222 -4.50 22.09 4.25
C LYS A 222 -5.82 21.34 4.42
#